data_bfa10184df90a937c0ad5a5c5ecb9fe8
#
_entry.id   bfa10184df90a937c0ad5a5c5ecb9fe8
#
_cell.length_a   1.000
_cell.length_b   1.000
_cell.length_c   1.000
_cell.angle_alpha   90.00
_cell.angle_beta   90.00
_cell.angle_gamma   90.00
#
_symmetry.space_group_name_H-M   'P 1'
#
loop_
_entity.id
_entity.type
_entity.pdbx_description
1 polymer ?
#
loop_
_entity_poly.entity_id
_entity_poly.type
_entity_poly.pdbx_seq_one_letter_code
_entity_poly.pdbx_strand_id
1 'polypeptide(L)'
;MYTALYRKWRPMTFDDVVSQPHITTTLSRQIAEGKTAHAYLFTGSRGTGKTTCARIFAKAINCLNPQDGKPCLQCEICRAADEGSLNDIIEIDAASNTGVEDIRDLRESTVYTPEICRYKVYIIDEVHMLSNQAFNALLKIMEEPPPHVKFILATTEIHKVPATIISRCQRFDFRRIRQEDIIVRLSYIAGQEGISLESDAAAMIARLSDGAMRDALSLLDQCIAYSDNVTAKVVEDAAGVAGRDAVFDILNAVADKSSPVALETLDMLYSRSKDMTRLCDELVAGLRNVMLIKSAPGNERLIDCLPTDMEKLKALSEKLTIEEVFTQLDILRSASEQMARASSKRTELEMTIIKLCTGAGVSSQKTAPAAKAASLDSGEITALIRRIANLEKELDALKSGGTSPKPQRAEPQSSYNQPSPTPQEAKPSTRPAQKLTEDMLKDFEQWDEVLDRLTEVNPGCAGALKGSRGRYCDNILLIEVQSEFFLNLFKKQENASSLRDVVKEITGKTFSLRARCTKEQAAEREDKIAQLIEQAKKADIPVEYN
;
A
#
# COMPACT_ATOMS: atom_id res chain seq x y z
N MET A 1 -28.55 7.39 22.29
CA MET A 1 -27.31 6.68 21.93
C MET A 1 -26.37 7.71 21.32
N TYR A 2 -25.12 7.79 21.77
CA TYR A 2 -24.14 8.75 21.23
C TYR A 2 -23.81 8.40 19.77
N THR A 3 -23.82 9.42 18.91
CA THR A 3 -23.46 9.25 17.48
C THR A 3 -22.23 10.12 17.20
N ALA A 4 -21.16 9.52 16.72
CA ALA A 4 -19.92 10.21 16.42
C ALA A 4 -20.14 11.36 15.43
N LEU A 5 -19.43 12.47 15.59
CA LEU A 5 -19.60 13.69 14.81
C LEU A 5 -19.47 13.46 13.31
N TYR A 6 -18.53 12.61 12.86
CA TYR A 6 -18.35 12.31 11.44
C TYR A 6 -19.55 11.58 10.80
N ARG A 7 -20.42 10.93 11.62
CA ARG A 7 -21.68 10.33 11.17
C ARG A 7 -22.83 11.32 11.23
N LYS A 8 -22.95 12.05 12.36
CA LYS A 8 -24.01 13.05 12.61
C LYS A 8 -23.95 14.18 11.58
N TRP A 9 -22.75 14.67 11.26
CA TRP A 9 -22.50 15.78 10.34
C TRP A 9 -22.11 15.34 8.92
N ARG A 10 -22.48 14.11 8.55
CA ARG A 10 -22.26 13.64 7.17
C ARG A 10 -23.12 14.47 6.21
N PRO A 11 -22.56 15.05 5.15
CA PRO A 11 -23.28 15.78 4.13
C PRO A 11 -24.50 15.03 3.60
N MET A 12 -25.64 15.70 3.56
CA MET A 12 -26.91 15.14 3.11
C MET A 12 -27.25 15.59 1.69
N THR A 13 -26.69 16.73 1.26
CA THR A 13 -26.83 17.33 -0.08
C THR A 13 -25.46 17.65 -0.66
N PHE A 14 -25.42 17.96 -1.96
CA PHE A 14 -24.17 18.38 -2.61
C PHE A 14 -23.65 19.73 -2.12
N ASP A 15 -24.51 20.59 -1.55
CA ASP A 15 -24.14 21.91 -1.02
C ASP A 15 -23.34 21.77 0.31
N ASP A 16 -23.57 20.70 1.04
CA ASP A 16 -22.86 20.42 2.29
C ASP A 16 -21.45 19.85 2.05
N VAL A 17 -21.13 19.45 0.82
CA VAL A 17 -19.83 18.86 0.50
C VAL A 17 -18.77 19.94 0.39
N VAL A 18 -17.77 19.85 1.23
CA VAL A 18 -16.71 20.87 1.36
C VAL A 18 -15.66 20.70 0.27
N SER A 19 -15.24 21.82 -0.38
CA SER A 19 -14.09 21.93 -1.30
C SER A 19 -14.14 21.08 -2.58
N GLN A 20 -15.32 20.56 -3.01
CA GLN A 20 -15.43 19.73 -4.23
C GLN A 20 -16.41 20.32 -5.28
N PRO A 21 -16.42 21.63 -5.56
CA PRO A 21 -17.45 22.25 -6.42
C PRO A 21 -17.43 21.71 -7.86
N HIS A 22 -16.25 21.33 -8.39
CA HIS A 22 -16.11 20.75 -9.73
C HIS A 22 -16.82 19.40 -9.88
N ILE A 23 -16.98 18.64 -8.78
CA ILE A 23 -17.70 17.36 -8.75
C ILE A 23 -19.18 17.61 -8.52
N THR A 24 -19.52 18.32 -7.44
CA THR A 24 -20.90 18.52 -7.02
C THR A 24 -21.74 19.24 -8.08
N THR A 25 -21.20 20.29 -8.70
CA THR A 25 -21.87 21.01 -9.79
C THR A 25 -22.09 20.11 -11.02
N THR A 26 -21.08 19.31 -11.40
CA THR A 26 -21.20 18.42 -12.55
C THR A 26 -22.25 17.34 -12.32
N LEU A 27 -22.22 16.68 -11.15
CA LEU A 27 -23.18 15.63 -10.80
C LEU A 27 -24.60 16.19 -10.72
N SER A 28 -24.82 17.33 -10.05
CA SER A 28 -26.14 17.98 -9.97
C SER A 28 -26.69 18.30 -11.36
N ARG A 29 -25.85 18.85 -12.24
CA ARG A 29 -26.24 19.17 -13.60
C ARG A 29 -26.63 17.93 -14.41
N GLN A 30 -25.87 16.84 -14.32
CA GLN A 30 -26.18 15.57 -14.99
C GLN A 30 -27.52 15.00 -14.54
N ILE A 31 -27.82 15.11 -13.24
CA ILE A 31 -29.11 14.66 -12.68
C ILE A 31 -30.24 15.54 -13.20
N ALA A 32 -30.09 16.86 -13.18
CA ALA A 32 -31.09 17.80 -13.66
C ALA A 32 -31.39 17.62 -15.16
N GLU A 33 -30.36 17.34 -15.97
CA GLU A 33 -30.50 17.08 -17.41
C GLU A 33 -30.96 15.63 -17.74
N GLY A 34 -31.01 14.73 -16.73
CA GLY A 34 -31.32 13.32 -16.95
C GLY A 34 -30.23 12.53 -17.70
N LYS A 35 -29.02 13.08 -17.80
CA LYS A 35 -27.89 12.52 -18.56
C LYS A 35 -26.88 11.82 -17.64
N THR A 36 -27.34 10.83 -16.87
CA THR A 36 -26.47 10.08 -15.95
C THR A 36 -25.81 8.89 -16.66
N ALA A 37 -24.49 8.71 -16.46
CA ALA A 37 -23.75 7.57 -16.95
C ALA A 37 -24.18 6.26 -16.23
N HIS A 38 -23.83 5.11 -16.80
CA HIS A 38 -24.09 3.80 -16.17
C HIS A 38 -23.08 3.49 -15.04
N ALA A 39 -21.85 4.05 -15.12
CA ALA A 39 -20.81 3.81 -14.14
C ALA A 39 -19.99 5.08 -13.85
N TYR A 40 -19.67 5.26 -12.58
CA TYR A 40 -18.87 6.35 -12.03
C TYR A 40 -17.69 5.80 -11.27
N LEU A 41 -16.54 6.48 -11.35
CA LEU A 41 -15.36 6.15 -10.55
C LEU A 41 -14.92 7.40 -9.77
N PHE A 42 -15.06 7.34 -8.45
CA PHE A 42 -14.64 8.39 -7.52
C PHE A 42 -13.27 8.04 -6.95
N THR A 43 -12.27 8.86 -7.24
CA THR A 43 -10.89 8.63 -6.83
C THR A 43 -10.37 9.79 -5.98
N GLY A 44 -9.45 9.52 -5.06
CA GLY A 44 -8.84 10.52 -4.19
C GLY A 44 -8.53 9.99 -2.78
N SER A 45 -7.83 10.77 -1.97
CA SER A 45 -7.43 10.35 -0.63
C SER A 45 -8.63 10.03 0.28
N ARG A 46 -8.36 9.27 1.36
CA ARG A 46 -9.38 8.93 2.36
C ARG A 46 -9.97 10.19 2.98
N GLY A 47 -11.23 10.15 3.36
CA GLY A 47 -11.89 11.24 4.10
C GLY A 47 -12.28 12.48 3.29
N THR A 48 -12.09 12.50 1.95
CA THR A 48 -12.40 13.62 1.05
C THR A 48 -13.85 13.70 0.58
N GLY A 49 -14.69 12.72 0.97
CA GLY A 49 -16.13 12.72 0.67
C GLY A 49 -16.59 11.81 -0.46
N LYS A 50 -15.75 10.89 -0.99
CA LYS A 50 -16.10 9.96 -2.08
C LYS A 50 -17.39 9.19 -1.82
N THR A 51 -17.43 8.37 -0.77
CA THR A 51 -18.59 7.55 -0.39
C THR A 51 -19.80 8.40 -0.03
N THR A 52 -19.58 9.58 0.56
CA THR A 52 -20.64 10.53 0.87
C THR A 52 -21.29 11.08 -0.41
N CYS A 53 -20.49 11.52 -1.38
CA CYS A 53 -21.01 11.96 -2.68
C CYS A 53 -21.70 10.81 -3.43
N ALA A 54 -21.19 9.57 -3.33
CA ALA A 54 -21.83 8.40 -3.92
C ALA A 54 -23.25 8.19 -3.36
N ARG A 55 -23.42 8.28 -2.04
CA ARG A 55 -24.73 8.17 -1.39
C ARG A 55 -25.67 9.31 -1.77
N ILE A 56 -25.17 10.58 -1.79
CA ILE A 56 -25.96 11.73 -2.22
C ILE A 56 -26.41 11.57 -3.66
N PHE A 57 -25.51 11.13 -4.54
CA PHE A 57 -25.82 10.90 -5.95
C PHE A 57 -26.86 9.78 -6.12
N ALA A 58 -26.69 8.64 -5.45
CA ALA A 58 -27.62 7.52 -5.49
C ALA A 58 -29.03 7.93 -5.01
N LYS A 59 -29.10 8.75 -3.95
CA LYS A 59 -30.35 9.32 -3.42
C LYS A 59 -30.96 10.32 -4.41
N ALA A 60 -30.16 11.19 -5.02
CA ALA A 60 -30.63 12.25 -5.92
C ALA A 60 -31.21 11.72 -7.25
N ILE A 61 -30.58 10.69 -7.86
CA ILE A 61 -31.09 10.08 -9.11
C ILE A 61 -32.39 9.31 -8.93
N ASN A 62 -32.67 8.88 -7.69
CA ASN A 62 -33.87 8.15 -7.31
C ASN A 62 -34.91 9.03 -6.59
N CYS A 63 -34.59 10.28 -6.31
CA CYS A 63 -35.50 11.20 -5.62
C CYS A 63 -36.78 11.46 -6.45
N LEU A 64 -37.93 11.40 -5.81
CA LEU A 64 -39.22 11.66 -6.47
C LEU A 64 -39.41 13.13 -6.89
N ASN A 65 -38.77 14.06 -6.18
CA ASN A 65 -38.87 15.51 -6.44
C ASN A 65 -37.49 16.17 -6.31
N PRO A 66 -36.54 15.90 -7.22
CA PRO A 66 -35.22 16.49 -7.17
C PRO A 66 -35.31 17.99 -7.48
N GLN A 67 -34.61 18.82 -6.68
CA GLN A 67 -34.50 20.25 -6.89
C GLN A 67 -33.11 20.58 -7.44
N ASP A 68 -33.01 21.08 -8.65
CA ASP A 68 -31.75 21.40 -9.33
C ASP A 68 -30.72 20.26 -9.29
N GLY A 69 -31.19 19.01 -9.44
CA GLY A 69 -30.36 17.81 -9.37
C GLY A 69 -29.92 17.40 -7.97
N LYS A 70 -30.53 17.98 -6.91
CA LYS A 70 -30.26 17.64 -5.51
C LYS A 70 -31.42 16.86 -4.92
N PRO A 71 -31.19 15.98 -3.92
CA PRO A 71 -32.24 15.23 -3.26
C PRO A 71 -33.11 16.14 -2.40
N CYS A 72 -34.42 15.92 -2.39
CA CYS A 72 -35.36 16.76 -1.62
C CYS A 72 -35.35 16.50 -0.10
N LEU A 73 -34.77 15.40 0.35
CA LEU A 73 -34.66 14.94 1.75
C LEU A 73 -36.00 14.67 2.46
N GLN A 74 -37.14 14.80 1.75
CA GLN A 74 -38.49 14.70 2.35
C GLN A 74 -39.31 13.55 1.81
N CYS A 75 -39.05 13.08 0.57
CA CYS A 75 -39.79 11.98 -0.03
C CYS A 75 -39.44 10.64 0.65
N GLU A 76 -40.27 9.64 0.46
CA GLU A 76 -40.09 8.30 1.03
C GLU A 76 -38.74 7.68 0.66
N ILE A 77 -38.31 7.80 -0.61
CA ILE A 77 -37.01 7.30 -1.08
C ILE A 77 -35.85 7.98 -0.35
N CYS A 78 -35.89 9.32 -0.20
CA CYS A 78 -34.84 10.03 0.50
C CYS A 78 -34.74 9.62 1.98
N ARG A 79 -35.87 9.44 2.65
CA ARG A 79 -35.90 9.02 4.07
C ARG A 79 -35.41 7.59 4.22
N ALA A 80 -35.91 6.66 3.40
CA ALA A 80 -35.50 5.26 3.43
C ALA A 80 -33.99 5.09 3.09
N ALA A 81 -33.45 5.92 2.17
CA ALA A 81 -32.02 5.92 1.86
C ALA A 81 -31.17 6.43 3.05
N ASP A 82 -31.65 7.43 3.80
CA ASP A 82 -30.93 7.94 4.98
C ASP A 82 -31.02 6.97 6.18
N GLU A 83 -32.10 6.23 6.31
CA GLU A 83 -32.28 5.18 7.32
C GLU A 83 -31.55 3.88 6.96
N GLY A 84 -31.09 3.74 5.70
CA GLY A 84 -30.43 2.53 5.20
C GLY A 84 -31.38 1.34 5.02
N SER A 85 -32.69 1.58 4.91
CA SER A 85 -33.74 0.56 4.71
C SER A 85 -34.06 0.29 3.25
N LEU A 86 -33.39 0.95 2.30
CA LEU A 86 -33.67 0.88 0.86
C LEU A 86 -32.85 -0.21 0.17
N ASN A 87 -33.51 -1.28 -0.29
CA ASN A 87 -32.86 -2.41 -0.98
C ASN A 87 -32.31 -2.06 -2.38
N ASP A 88 -32.77 -0.96 -2.98
CA ASP A 88 -32.34 -0.52 -4.30
C ASP A 88 -31.04 0.29 -4.31
N ILE A 89 -30.53 0.68 -3.12
CA ILE A 89 -29.21 1.31 -2.96
C ILE A 89 -28.34 0.39 -2.11
N ILE A 90 -27.47 -0.36 -2.75
CA ILE A 90 -26.63 -1.38 -2.12
C ILE A 90 -25.22 -0.82 -2.00
N GLU A 91 -24.70 -0.73 -0.78
CA GLU A 91 -23.33 -0.33 -0.50
C GLU A 91 -22.52 -1.53 -0.06
N ILE A 92 -21.41 -1.78 -0.78
CA ILE A 92 -20.50 -2.89 -0.57
C ILE A 92 -19.12 -2.30 -0.27
N ASP A 93 -18.56 -2.65 0.88
CA ASP A 93 -17.16 -2.37 1.19
C ASP A 93 -16.30 -3.53 0.65
N ALA A 94 -15.52 -3.24 -0.39
CA ALA A 94 -14.64 -4.24 -1.01
C ALA A 94 -13.50 -4.69 -0.08
N ALA A 95 -13.19 -3.97 1.02
CA ALA A 95 -12.23 -4.44 2.00
C ALA A 95 -12.76 -5.63 2.82
N SER A 96 -14.07 -5.68 3.04
CA SER A 96 -14.75 -6.78 3.74
C SER A 96 -15.27 -7.86 2.80
N ASN A 97 -15.53 -7.53 1.52
CA ASN A 97 -16.14 -8.39 0.50
C ASN A 97 -15.21 -8.46 -0.73
N THR A 98 -14.08 -9.14 -0.58
CA THR A 98 -13.05 -9.26 -1.65
C THR A 98 -13.32 -10.40 -2.62
N GLY A 99 -14.33 -11.26 -2.31
CA GLY A 99 -14.61 -12.51 -2.98
C GLY A 99 -15.15 -12.37 -4.39
N VAL A 100 -14.91 -13.39 -5.20
CA VAL A 100 -15.52 -13.51 -6.54
C VAL A 100 -17.01 -13.83 -6.42
N GLU A 101 -17.38 -14.54 -5.37
CA GLU A 101 -18.77 -14.97 -5.11
C GLU A 101 -19.65 -13.76 -4.81
N ASP A 102 -19.18 -12.83 -3.97
CA ASP A 102 -19.90 -11.59 -3.66
C ASP A 102 -20.23 -10.78 -4.94
N ILE A 103 -19.30 -10.70 -5.88
CA ILE A 103 -19.50 -10.00 -7.16
C ILE A 103 -20.34 -10.83 -8.14
N ARG A 104 -20.35 -12.17 -8.04
CA ARG A 104 -21.27 -13.02 -8.80
C ARG A 104 -22.70 -12.86 -8.32
N ASP A 105 -22.93 -12.87 -7.03
CA ASP A 105 -24.24 -12.63 -6.42
C ASP A 105 -24.77 -11.23 -6.78
N LEU A 106 -23.87 -10.23 -6.74
CA LEU A 106 -24.18 -8.90 -7.24
C LEU A 106 -24.62 -8.95 -8.71
N ARG A 107 -23.89 -9.67 -9.57
CA ARG A 107 -24.26 -9.84 -10.99
C ARG A 107 -25.64 -10.45 -11.16
N GLU A 108 -25.94 -11.51 -10.42
CA GLU A 108 -27.25 -12.13 -10.48
C GLU A 108 -28.36 -11.19 -10.01
N SER A 109 -28.07 -10.37 -8.99
CA SER A 109 -29.03 -9.38 -8.49
C SER A 109 -29.27 -8.21 -9.44
N THR A 110 -28.34 -7.92 -10.42
CA THR A 110 -28.54 -6.87 -11.43
C THR A 110 -29.61 -7.19 -12.47
N VAL A 111 -29.96 -8.46 -12.63
CA VAL A 111 -31.02 -8.89 -13.56
C VAL A 111 -32.41 -8.42 -13.09
N TYR A 112 -32.58 -8.28 -11.78
CA TYR A 112 -33.86 -7.89 -11.19
C TYR A 112 -34.03 -6.37 -11.23
N THR A 113 -35.24 -5.92 -11.63
CA THR A 113 -35.62 -4.50 -11.61
C THR A 113 -35.65 -3.96 -10.17
N PRO A 114 -35.47 -2.64 -9.98
CA PRO A 114 -35.65 -2.00 -8.68
C PRO A 114 -37.05 -2.25 -8.11
N GLU A 115 -37.15 -2.32 -6.77
CA GLU A 115 -38.42 -2.52 -6.06
C GLU A 115 -39.28 -1.24 -6.03
N ILE A 116 -38.65 -0.11 -5.65
CA ILE A 116 -39.35 1.16 -5.42
C ILE A 116 -38.68 2.28 -6.25
N CYS A 117 -37.38 2.20 -6.47
CA CYS A 117 -36.58 3.24 -7.11
C CYS A 117 -36.66 3.20 -8.63
N ARG A 118 -36.23 4.30 -9.27
CA ARG A 118 -36.00 4.35 -10.71
C ARG A 118 -34.77 3.55 -11.14
N TYR A 119 -33.72 3.59 -10.32
CA TYR A 119 -32.45 2.92 -10.58
C TYR A 119 -32.02 2.08 -9.39
N LYS A 120 -31.51 0.90 -9.67
CA LYS A 120 -30.77 0.08 -8.71
C LYS A 120 -29.32 0.52 -8.71
N VAL A 121 -28.83 0.97 -7.57
CA VAL A 121 -27.50 1.60 -7.45
C VAL A 121 -26.59 0.73 -6.60
N TYR A 122 -25.45 0.37 -7.15
CA TYR A 122 -24.41 -0.34 -6.45
C TYR A 122 -23.24 0.61 -6.16
N ILE A 123 -22.98 0.88 -4.89
CA ILE A 123 -21.85 1.66 -4.42
C ILE A 123 -20.80 0.66 -3.92
N ILE A 124 -19.65 0.58 -4.59
CA ILE A 124 -18.54 -0.29 -4.21
C ILE A 124 -17.42 0.60 -3.69
N ASP A 125 -17.24 0.62 -2.36
CA ASP A 125 -16.19 1.40 -1.72
C ASP A 125 -14.90 0.59 -1.66
N GLU A 126 -13.76 1.30 -1.70
CA GLU A 126 -12.38 0.76 -1.77
C GLU A 126 -12.23 -0.34 -2.83
N VAL A 127 -12.79 -0.10 -4.01
CA VAL A 127 -12.88 -1.09 -5.11
C VAL A 127 -11.54 -1.71 -5.48
N HIS A 128 -10.41 -1.05 -5.19
CA HIS A 128 -9.07 -1.57 -5.43
C HIS A 128 -8.72 -2.82 -4.59
N MET A 129 -9.53 -3.14 -3.58
CA MET A 129 -9.37 -4.34 -2.74
C MET A 129 -9.97 -5.58 -3.38
N LEU A 130 -10.74 -5.46 -4.45
CA LEU A 130 -11.29 -6.60 -5.18
C LEU A 130 -10.19 -7.46 -5.79
N SER A 131 -10.39 -8.78 -5.79
CA SER A 131 -9.51 -9.70 -6.48
C SER A 131 -9.59 -9.52 -8.02
N ASN A 132 -8.55 -9.92 -8.75
CA ASN A 132 -8.55 -9.86 -10.22
C ASN A 132 -9.73 -10.63 -10.85
N GLN A 133 -10.17 -11.71 -10.22
CA GLN A 133 -11.30 -12.49 -10.68
C GLN A 133 -12.63 -11.75 -10.44
N ALA A 134 -12.77 -11.04 -9.31
CA ALA A 134 -13.91 -10.18 -9.01
C ALA A 134 -13.99 -9.00 -10.00
N PHE A 135 -12.87 -8.36 -10.34
CA PHE A 135 -12.83 -7.35 -11.40
C PHE A 135 -13.30 -7.88 -12.75
N ASN A 136 -12.88 -9.09 -13.14
CA ASN A 136 -13.32 -9.73 -14.38
C ASN A 136 -14.82 -10.06 -14.39
N ALA A 137 -15.39 -10.39 -13.23
CA ALA A 137 -16.84 -10.59 -13.10
C ALA A 137 -17.61 -9.27 -13.23
N LEU A 138 -17.09 -8.19 -12.60
CA LEU A 138 -17.66 -6.84 -12.67
C LEU A 138 -17.60 -6.27 -14.10
N LEU A 139 -16.50 -6.49 -14.83
CA LEU A 139 -16.34 -6.05 -16.22
C LEU A 139 -17.48 -6.53 -17.12
N LYS A 140 -17.88 -7.80 -16.99
CA LYS A 140 -18.96 -8.38 -17.81
C LYS A 140 -20.29 -7.64 -17.67
N ILE A 141 -20.58 -7.10 -16.47
CA ILE A 141 -21.80 -6.33 -16.23
C ILE A 141 -21.65 -4.90 -16.75
N MET A 142 -20.44 -4.34 -16.60
CA MET A 142 -20.16 -2.97 -17.02
C MET A 142 -20.06 -2.81 -18.55
N GLU A 143 -19.84 -3.90 -19.30
CA GLU A 143 -19.84 -3.90 -20.77
C GLU A 143 -21.26 -3.76 -21.34
N GLU A 144 -22.21 -4.50 -20.76
CA GLU A 144 -23.63 -4.47 -21.17
C GLU A 144 -24.51 -4.24 -19.94
N PRO A 145 -24.46 -3.03 -19.35
CA PRO A 145 -25.21 -2.76 -18.13
C PRO A 145 -26.70 -2.68 -18.38
N PRO A 146 -27.53 -3.32 -17.55
CA PRO A 146 -28.99 -3.13 -17.62
C PRO A 146 -29.33 -1.63 -17.45
N PRO A 147 -30.31 -1.10 -18.18
CA PRO A 147 -30.61 0.36 -18.19
C PRO A 147 -31.04 0.89 -16.82
N HIS A 148 -31.56 0.04 -15.96
CA HIS A 148 -31.99 0.36 -14.60
C HIS A 148 -30.86 0.27 -13.56
N VAL A 149 -29.64 -0.16 -13.94
CA VAL A 149 -28.52 -0.34 -13.02
C VAL A 149 -27.52 0.81 -13.14
N LYS A 150 -27.02 1.29 -12.01
CA LYS A 150 -25.95 2.29 -11.93
C LYS A 150 -24.86 1.80 -10.97
N PHE A 151 -23.61 1.95 -11.39
CA PHE A 151 -22.43 1.64 -10.57
C PHE A 151 -21.72 2.90 -10.12
N ILE A 152 -21.35 2.96 -8.85
CA ILE A 152 -20.50 4.01 -8.29
C ILE A 152 -19.34 3.33 -7.57
N LEU A 153 -18.18 3.37 -8.18
CA LEU A 153 -16.95 2.79 -7.65
C LEU A 153 -16.17 3.89 -6.93
N ALA A 154 -15.71 3.63 -5.71
CA ALA A 154 -14.85 4.55 -4.97
C ALA A 154 -13.51 3.89 -4.65
N THR A 155 -12.41 4.64 -4.75
CA THR A 155 -11.08 4.14 -4.46
C THR A 155 -10.15 5.21 -3.93
N THR A 156 -9.25 4.82 -3.04
CA THR A 156 -8.10 5.63 -2.63
C THR A 156 -6.88 5.38 -3.52
N GLU A 157 -6.82 4.25 -4.22
CA GLU A 157 -5.65 3.80 -4.98
C GLU A 157 -6.02 3.46 -6.43
N ILE A 158 -6.14 4.49 -7.28
CA ILE A 158 -6.54 4.33 -8.68
C ILE A 158 -5.57 3.43 -9.48
N HIS A 159 -4.27 3.44 -9.13
CA HIS A 159 -3.26 2.66 -9.83
C HIS A 159 -3.42 1.14 -9.69
N LYS A 160 -4.18 0.68 -8.69
CA LYS A 160 -4.54 -0.73 -8.49
C LYS A 160 -5.80 -1.14 -9.25
N VAL A 161 -6.58 -0.17 -9.77
CA VAL A 161 -7.80 -0.47 -10.54
C VAL A 161 -7.42 -0.76 -12.00
N PRO A 162 -7.91 -1.86 -12.60
CA PRO A 162 -7.62 -2.19 -13.99
C PRO A 162 -8.07 -1.08 -14.97
N ALA A 163 -7.23 -0.79 -15.98
CA ALA A 163 -7.52 0.21 -17.00
C ALA A 163 -8.82 -0.07 -17.77
N THR A 164 -9.20 -1.34 -17.89
CA THR A 164 -10.45 -1.80 -18.51
C THR A 164 -11.70 -1.34 -17.74
N ILE A 165 -11.65 -1.27 -16.41
CA ILE A 165 -12.70 -0.68 -15.56
C ILE A 165 -12.71 0.84 -15.72
N ILE A 166 -11.53 1.47 -15.61
CA ILE A 166 -11.40 2.94 -15.66
C ILE A 166 -11.97 3.48 -16.97
N SER A 167 -11.71 2.81 -18.10
CA SER A 167 -12.19 3.26 -19.44
C SER A 167 -13.71 3.22 -19.63
N ARG A 168 -14.43 2.48 -18.77
CA ARG A 168 -15.91 2.34 -18.81
C ARG A 168 -16.63 3.21 -17.80
N CYS A 169 -15.88 3.92 -16.94
CA CYS A 169 -16.42 4.78 -15.90
C CYS A 169 -16.24 6.25 -16.23
N GLN A 170 -17.20 7.06 -15.86
CA GLN A 170 -16.98 8.49 -15.75
C GLN A 170 -16.19 8.78 -14.46
N ARG A 171 -14.95 9.27 -14.62
CA ARG A 171 -14.03 9.49 -13.53
C ARG A 171 -14.20 10.87 -12.91
N PHE A 172 -14.15 10.93 -11.56
CA PHE A 172 -14.14 12.15 -10.76
C PHE A 172 -13.02 12.08 -9.71
N ASP A 173 -12.11 13.06 -9.75
CA ASP A 173 -10.96 13.13 -8.89
C ASP A 173 -11.23 14.07 -7.70
N PHE A 174 -11.40 13.50 -6.51
CA PHE A 174 -11.58 14.25 -5.26
C PHE A 174 -10.24 14.80 -4.80
N ARG A 175 -10.20 16.09 -4.56
CA ARG A 175 -9.03 16.80 -4.08
C ARG A 175 -8.98 16.78 -2.55
N ARG A 176 -7.79 16.90 -1.98
CA ARG A 176 -7.64 17.18 -0.55
C ARG A 176 -8.36 18.49 -0.22
N ILE A 177 -9.04 18.49 0.90
CA ILE A 177 -9.76 19.68 1.38
C ILE A 177 -8.73 20.65 1.93
N ARG A 178 -8.86 21.94 1.59
CA ARG A 178 -7.96 22.97 2.11
C ARG A 178 -8.13 23.15 3.60
N GLN A 179 -7.07 23.48 4.29
CA GLN A 179 -7.09 23.65 5.74
C GLN A 179 -8.08 24.74 6.16
N GLU A 180 -8.17 25.85 5.43
CA GLU A 180 -9.10 26.93 5.69
C GLU A 180 -10.56 26.46 5.64
N ASP A 181 -10.90 25.62 4.66
CA ASP A 181 -12.27 25.10 4.49
C ASP A 181 -12.61 24.10 5.61
N ILE A 182 -11.61 23.33 6.10
CA ILE A 182 -11.77 22.45 7.26
C ILE A 182 -12.02 23.27 8.53
N ILE A 183 -11.23 24.32 8.77
CA ILE A 183 -11.37 25.20 9.93
C ILE A 183 -12.77 25.82 9.96
N VAL A 184 -13.24 26.36 8.84
CA VAL A 184 -14.59 26.94 8.72
C VAL A 184 -15.66 25.89 9.06
N ARG A 185 -15.52 24.67 8.54
CA ARG A 185 -16.49 23.60 8.79
C ARG A 185 -16.47 23.13 10.24
N LEU A 186 -15.29 22.98 10.84
CA LEU A 186 -15.13 22.61 12.26
C LEU A 186 -15.73 23.66 13.17
N SER A 187 -15.46 24.95 12.92
CA SER A 187 -16.01 26.06 13.71
C SER A 187 -17.54 26.11 13.61
N TYR A 188 -18.11 25.89 12.43
CA TYR A 188 -19.55 25.79 12.24
C TYR A 188 -20.15 24.65 13.06
N ILE A 189 -19.56 23.45 12.98
CA ILE A 189 -20.05 22.28 13.70
C ILE A 189 -19.92 22.48 15.23
N ALA A 190 -18.78 22.97 15.70
CA ALA A 190 -18.57 23.28 17.11
C ALA A 190 -19.63 24.28 17.66
N GLY A 191 -19.94 25.32 16.89
CA GLY A 191 -21.00 26.27 17.23
C GLY A 191 -22.38 25.62 17.33
N GLN A 192 -22.70 24.68 16.43
CA GLN A 192 -23.98 23.96 16.46
C GLN A 192 -24.08 22.95 17.62
N GLU A 193 -22.96 22.36 18.03
CA GLU A 193 -22.87 21.44 19.17
C GLU A 193 -22.70 22.15 20.52
N GLY A 194 -22.54 23.48 20.51
CA GLY A 194 -22.33 24.28 21.74
C GLY A 194 -20.93 24.09 22.35
N ILE A 195 -19.94 23.73 21.55
CA ILE A 195 -18.57 23.45 21.98
C ILE A 195 -17.72 24.70 21.79
N SER A 196 -16.88 25.01 22.77
CA SER A 196 -15.88 26.08 22.67
C SER A 196 -14.64 25.53 21.92
N LEU A 197 -14.41 26.00 20.70
CA LEU A 197 -13.27 25.62 19.87
C LEU A 197 -12.41 26.87 19.59
N GLU A 198 -11.17 26.87 20.09
CA GLU A 198 -10.20 27.92 19.80
C GLU A 198 -9.71 27.85 18.35
N SER A 199 -9.36 29.02 17.77
CA SER A 199 -8.86 29.13 16.38
C SER A 199 -7.61 28.29 16.14
N ASP A 200 -6.69 28.31 17.12
CA ASP A 200 -5.43 27.57 17.04
C ASP A 200 -5.64 26.05 17.15
N ALA A 201 -6.62 25.62 17.96
CA ALA A 201 -7.04 24.24 18.04
C ALA A 201 -7.67 23.77 16.70
N ALA A 202 -8.56 24.58 16.11
CA ALA A 202 -9.15 24.29 14.81
C ALA A 202 -8.10 24.18 13.70
N ALA A 203 -7.14 25.09 13.67
CA ALA A 203 -6.01 25.06 12.72
C ALA A 203 -5.13 23.82 12.92
N MET A 204 -4.89 23.42 14.17
CA MET A 204 -4.13 22.22 14.49
C MET A 204 -4.86 20.95 14.03
N ILE A 205 -6.17 20.82 14.32
CA ILE A 205 -6.99 19.69 13.84
C ILE A 205 -6.98 19.63 12.32
N ALA A 206 -7.17 20.75 11.62
CA ALA A 206 -7.15 20.81 10.16
C ALA A 206 -5.81 20.36 9.57
N ARG A 207 -4.70 20.75 10.17
CA ARG A 207 -3.35 20.33 9.79
C ARG A 207 -3.14 18.82 9.99
N LEU A 208 -3.53 18.29 11.16
CA LEU A 208 -3.35 16.89 11.52
C LEU A 208 -4.20 15.95 10.68
N SER A 209 -5.30 16.45 10.13
CA SER A 209 -6.21 15.66 9.27
C SER A 209 -5.79 15.56 7.80
N ASP A 210 -4.73 16.25 7.38
CA ASP A 210 -4.13 16.17 6.03
C ASP A 210 -5.16 16.26 4.88
N GLY A 211 -6.15 17.14 5.02
CA GLY A 211 -7.21 17.37 4.03
C GLY A 211 -8.34 16.34 4.05
N ALA A 212 -8.48 15.56 5.13
CA ALA A 212 -9.53 14.57 5.33
C ALA A 212 -10.56 15.05 6.37
N MET A 213 -11.76 15.45 5.94
CA MET A 213 -12.82 15.93 6.83
C MET A 213 -13.26 14.89 7.86
N ARG A 214 -13.30 13.60 7.48
CA ARG A 214 -13.67 12.52 8.40
C ARG A 214 -12.69 12.42 9.57
N ASP A 215 -11.40 12.53 9.28
CA ASP A 215 -10.36 12.41 10.30
C ASP A 215 -10.33 13.66 11.17
N ALA A 216 -10.60 14.86 10.59
CA ALA A 216 -10.78 16.11 11.35
C ALA A 216 -11.94 16.02 12.34
N LEU A 217 -13.10 15.53 11.91
CA LEU A 217 -14.26 15.36 12.79
C LEU A 217 -14.05 14.26 13.84
N SER A 218 -13.32 13.20 13.50
CA SER A 218 -12.99 12.15 14.47
C SER A 218 -12.02 12.66 15.54
N LEU A 219 -11.06 13.49 15.15
CA LEU A 219 -10.14 14.12 16.11
C LEU A 219 -10.85 15.16 16.99
N LEU A 220 -11.74 15.98 16.41
CA LEU A 220 -12.57 16.89 17.20
C LEU A 220 -13.41 16.14 18.23
N ASP A 221 -13.99 15.01 17.84
CA ASP A 221 -14.79 14.14 18.70
C ASP A 221 -13.99 13.59 19.88
N GLN A 222 -12.73 13.19 19.63
CA GLN A 222 -11.79 12.78 20.69
C GLN A 222 -11.46 13.95 21.64
N CYS A 223 -11.26 15.16 21.11
CA CYS A 223 -10.98 16.35 21.92
C CYS A 223 -12.15 16.69 22.84
N ILE A 224 -13.38 16.59 22.35
CA ILE A 224 -14.60 16.83 23.12
C ILE A 224 -14.75 15.84 24.28
N ALA A 225 -14.42 14.57 24.03
CA ALA A 225 -14.42 13.56 25.08
C ALA A 225 -13.41 13.87 26.20
N TYR A 226 -12.40 14.70 25.92
CA TYR A 226 -11.39 15.13 26.88
C TYR A 226 -11.76 16.42 27.61
N SER A 227 -12.36 17.41 26.91
CA SER A 227 -12.75 18.70 27.48
C SER A 227 -13.78 19.42 26.61
N ASP A 228 -14.76 20.07 27.22
CA ASP A 228 -15.75 20.94 26.55
C ASP A 228 -15.13 22.21 25.95
N ASN A 229 -13.95 22.61 26.43
CA ASN A 229 -13.16 23.71 25.87
C ASN A 229 -11.96 23.13 25.12
N VAL A 230 -12.06 23.14 23.80
CA VAL A 230 -11.01 22.55 22.90
C VAL A 230 -9.95 23.62 22.62
N THR A 231 -8.85 23.54 23.36
CA THR A 231 -7.64 24.35 23.17
C THR A 231 -6.59 23.56 22.35
N ALA A 232 -5.54 24.24 21.86
CA ALA A 232 -4.43 23.61 21.18
C ALA A 232 -3.79 22.49 22.02
N LYS A 233 -3.67 22.69 23.34
CA LYS A 233 -3.12 21.69 24.26
C LYS A 233 -4.00 20.43 24.36
N VAL A 234 -5.32 20.60 24.38
CA VAL A 234 -6.27 19.47 24.38
C VAL A 234 -6.12 18.66 23.09
N VAL A 235 -5.91 19.32 21.94
CA VAL A 235 -5.67 18.64 20.67
C VAL A 235 -4.35 17.86 20.69
N GLU A 236 -3.27 18.43 21.24
CA GLU A 236 -1.98 17.74 21.41
C GLU A 236 -2.10 16.49 22.27
N ASP A 237 -2.85 16.56 23.35
CA ASP A 237 -3.05 15.45 24.27
C ASP A 237 -3.96 14.37 23.65
N ALA A 238 -5.08 14.76 23.05
CA ALA A 238 -6.03 13.83 22.42
C ALA A 238 -5.42 13.14 21.18
N ALA A 239 -4.67 13.87 20.36
CA ALA A 239 -4.03 13.34 19.17
C ALA A 239 -2.75 12.53 19.46
N GLY A 240 -2.24 12.57 20.70
CA GLY A 240 -0.98 11.92 21.07
C GLY A 240 0.25 12.49 20.36
N VAL A 241 0.15 13.73 19.83
CA VAL A 241 1.27 14.40 19.17
C VAL A 241 2.20 15.04 20.18
N ALA A 242 3.48 15.19 19.83
CA ALA A 242 4.40 15.97 20.62
C ALA A 242 3.97 17.46 20.60
N GLY A 243 4.08 18.14 21.73
CA GLY A 243 3.89 19.59 21.74
C GLY A 243 4.92 20.23 20.80
N ARG A 244 4.52 21.29 20.06
CA ARG A 244 5.41 21.96 19.10
C ARG A 244 6.71 22.42 19.71
N ASP A 245 6.66 22.92 20.93
CA ASP A 245 7.84 23.38 21.64
C ASP A 245 8.86 22.24 21.81
N ALA A 246 8.41 21.04 22.16
CA ALA A 246 9.29 19.88 22.29
C ALA A 246 9.92 19.45 20.96
N VAL A 247 9.21 19.58 19.84
CA VAL A 247 9.78 19.33 18.49
C VAL A 247 10.88 20.37 18.20
N PHE A 248 10.62 21.66 18.49
CA PHE A 248 11.64 22.69 18.33
C PHE A 248 12.84 22.50 19.28
N ASP A 249 12.60 22.05 20.52
CA ASP A 249 13.67 21.74 21.47
C ASP A 249 14.58 20.64 20.94
N ILE A 250 14.00 19.55 20.40
CA ILE A 250 14.80 18.48 19.76
C ILE A 250 15.56 19.01 18.54
N LEU A 251 14.91 19.78 17.65
CA LEU A 251 15.55 20.31 16.45
C LEU A 251 16.68 21.29 16.79
N ASN A 252 16.49 22.13 17.80
CA ASN A 252 17.55 23.01 18.29
C ASN A 252 18.69 22.23 18.92
N ALA A 253 18.41 21.23 19.76
CA ALA A 253 19.43 20.37 20.36
C ALA A 253 20.22 19.60 19.29
N VAL A 254 19.57 19.18 18.20
CA VAL A 254 20.25 18.57 17.04
C VAL A 254 21.14 19.59 16.32
N ALA A 255 20.67 20.83 16.08
CA ALA A 255 21.46 21.89 15.48
C ALA A 255 22.68 22.25 16.34
N ASP A 256 22.50 22.28 17.66
CA ASP A 256 23.54 22.57 18.64
C ASP A 256 24.43 21.33 18.94
N LYS A 257 24.17 20.18 18.26
CA LYS A 257 24.89 18.86 18.41
C LYS A 257 24.88 18.33 19.84
N SER A 258 23.82 18.63 20.60
CA SER A 258 23.66 18.24 22.00
C SER A 258 22.75 16.99 22.13
N SER A 259 23.34 15.80 21.99
CA SER A 259 22.60 14.53 22.16
C SER A 259 21.92 14.37 23.53
N PRO A 260 22.52 14.79 24.68
CA PRO A 260 21.88 14.63 25.98
C PRO A 260 20.54 15.35 26.07
N VAL A 261 20.48 16.62 25.67
CA VAL A 261 19.26 17.45 25.72
C VAL A 261 18.16 16.87 24.82
N ALA A 262 18.53 16.43 23.60
CA ALA A 262 17.59 15.83 22.67
C ALA A 262 17.00 14.53 23.22
N LEU A 263 17.83 13.67 23.87
CA LEU A 263 17.39 12.40 24.46
C LEU A 263 16.56 12.61 25.72
N GLU A 264 16.86 13.60 26.56
CA GLU A 264 16.04 13.96 27.72
C GLU A 264 14.63 14.43 27.28
N THR A 265 14.56 15.26 26.25
CA THR A 265 13.27 15.68 25.67
C THR A 265 12.49 14.51 25.11
N LEU A 266 13.17 13.58 24.42
CA LEU A 266 12.56 12.35 23.91
C LEU A 266 12.01 11.47 25.03
N ASP A 267 12.77 11.27 26.10
CA ASP A 267 12.36 10.47 27.26
C ASP A 267 11.13 11.08 27.95
N MET A 268 11.09 12.40 28.11
CA MET A 268 9.92 13.12 28.61
C MET A 268 8.69 12.90 27.74
N LEU A 269 8.82 12.96 26.42
CA LEU A 269 7.73 12.71 25.49
C LEU A 269 7.25 11.26 25.53
N TYR A 270 8.18 10.32 25.62
CA TYR A 270 7.86 8.89 25.75
C TYR A 270 7.11 8.59 27.06
N SER A 271 7.55 9.17 28.18
CA SER A 271 6.89 9.03 29.48
C SER A 271 5.46 9.58 29.50
N ARG A 272 5.16 10.55 28.62
CA ARG A 272 3.82 11.12 28.38
C ARG A 272 3.02 10.34 27.33
N SER A 273 3.45 9.13 26.97
CA SER A 273 2.77 8.27 25.99
C SER A 273 2.58 8.88 24.60
N LYS A 274 3.48 9.79 24.17
CA LYS A 274 3.43 10.35 22.81
C LYS A 274 3.92 9.32 21.78
N ASP A 275 3.34 9.34 20.58
CA ASP A 275 3.70 8.40 19.51
C ASP A 275 5.05 8.77 18.88
N MET A 276 6.02 7.86 18.98
CA MET A 276 7.38 8.05 18.48
C MET A 276 7.45 8.10 16.94
N THR A 277 6.56 7.40 16.24
CA THR A 277 6.50 7.46 14.77
C THR A 277 6.04 8.84 14.33
N ARG A 278 5.01 9.33 14.97
CA ARG A 278 4.46 10.66 14.69
C ARG A 278 5.44 11.78 15.03
N LEU A 279 6.20 11.63 16.13
CA LEU A 279 7.28 12.54 16.46
C LEU A 279 8.36 12.58 15.36
N CYS A 280 8.72 11.41 14.80
CA CYS A 280 9.65 11.36 13.67
C CYS A 280 9.10 12.14 12.45
N ASP A 281 7.83 11.96 12.12
CA ASP A 281 7.18 12.68 11.00
C ASP A 281 7.12 14.20 11.25
N GLU A 282 6.91 14.63 12.50
CA GLU A 282 6.94 16.04 12.90
C GLU A 282 8.35 16.65 12.79
N LEU A 283 9.40 15.90 13.14
CA LEU A 283 10.79 16.31 12.94
C LEU A 283 11.12 16.46 11.44
N VAL A 284 10.65 15.53 10.60
CA VAL A 284 10.77 15.62 9.13
C VAL A 284 10.07 16.87 8.61
N ALA A 285 8.84 17.14 9.07
CA ALA A 285 8.08 18.33 8.66
C ALA A 285 8.79 19.64 9.09
N GLY A 286 9.35 19.66 10.29
CA GLY A 286 10.14 20.81 10.79
C GLY A 286 11.36 21.09 9.94
N LEU A 287 12.18 20.07 9.65
CA LEU A 287 13.37 20.22 8.78
C LEU A 287 13.00 20.55 7.33
N ARG A 288 11.87 20.01 6.81
CA ARG A 288 11.35 20.40 5.50
C ARG A 288 11.03 21.90 5.46
N ASN A 289 10.41 22.44 6.49
CA ASN A 289 10.11 23.86 6.55
C ASN A 289 11.40 24.70 6.59
N VAL A 290 12.42 24.28 7.35
CA VAL A 290 13.75 24.89 7.35
C VAL A 290 14.39 24.85 5.95
N MET A 291 14.30 23.72 5.26
CA MET A 291 14.77 23.58 3.88
C MET A 291 14.09 24.58 2.93
N LEU A 292 12.77 24.74 3.05
CA LEU A 292 12.02 25.68 2.21
C LEU A 292 12.38 27.15 2.48
N ILE A 293 12.57 27.52 3.76
CA ILE A 293 13.03 28.87 4.13
C ILE A 293 14.36 29.20 3.44
N LYS A 294 15.30 28.24 3.44
CA LYS A 294 16.61 28.42 2.81
C LYS A 294 16.59 28.42 1.29
N SER A 295 15.78 27.54 0.70
CA SER A 295 15.76 27.33 -0.76
C SER A 295 14.86 28.32 -1.50
N ALA A 296 13.81 28.84 -0.85
CA ALA A 296 12.81 29.72 -1.45
C ALA A 296 12.50 30.92 -0.53
N PRO A 297 13.47 31.81 -0.27
CA PRO A 297 13.24 32.97 0.58
C PRO A 297 12.14 33.87 0.01
N GLY A 298 11.19 34.26 0.84
CA GLY A 298 10.03 35.08 0.46
C GLY A 298 8.77 34.30 0.06
N ASN A 299 8.83 32.97 -0.07
CA ASN A 299 7.67 32.12 -0.36
C ASN A 299 7.11 31.45 0.89
N GLU A 300 6.73 32.25 1.89
CA GLU A 300 6.19 31.75 3.17
C GLU A 300 4.90 30.91 3.00
N ARG A 301 4.21 31.04 1.87
CA ARG A 301 3.01 30.25 1.53
C ARG A 301 3.27 28.74 1.35
N LEU A 302 4.52 28.36 1.13
CA LEU A 302 4.92 26.95 0.99
C LEU A 302 5.19 26.29 2.35
N ILE A 303 5.26 27.11 3.41
CA ILE A 303 5.62 26.68 4.76
C ILE A 303 4.35 26.44 5.54
N ASP A 304 4.17 25.19 5.95
CA ASP A 304 3.01 24.79 6.76
C ASP A 304 3.33 24.94 8.26
N CYS A 305 3.22 26.19 8.77
CA CYS A 305 3.41 26.47 10.18
C CYS A 305 2.49 27.60 10.67
N LEU A 306 2.32 27.72 11.99
CA LEU A 306 1.66 28.88 12.57
C LEU A 306 2.56 30.13 12.48
N PRO A 307 1.96 31.32 12.46
CA PRO A 307 2.72 32.57 12.47
C PRO A 307 3.72 32.69 13.63
N THR A 308 3.35 32.15 14.80
CA THR A 308 4.20 32.12 16.02
C THR A 308 5.42 31.23 15.87
N ASP A 309 5.36 30.19 15.04
CA ASP A 309 6.45 29.22 14.82
C ASP A 309 7.43 29.71 13.74
N MET A 310 7.01 30.65 12.91
CA MET A 310 7.82 31.18 11.80
C MET A 310 9.14 31.80 12.27
N GLU A 311 9.10 32.53 13.39
CA GLU A 311 10.32 33.13 13.97
C GLU A 311 11.28 32.07 14.48
N LYS A 312 10.76 31.01 15.14
CA LYS A 312 11.56 29.89 15.61
C LYS A 312 12.19 29.12 14.45
N LEU A 313 11.43 28.90 13.34
CA LEU A 313 11.94 28.27 12.13
C LEU A 313 13.01 29.10 11.44
N LYS A 314 12.85 30.43 11.37
CA LYS A 314 13.88 31.33 10.83
C LYS A 314 15.16 31.26 11.65
N ALA A 315 15.08 31.35 12.97
CA ALA A 315 16.23 31.22 13.86
C ALA A 315 16.93 29.86 13.71
N LEU A 316 16.17 28.75 13.61
CA LEU A 316 16.72 27.43 13.37
C LEU A 316 17.40 27.34 11.97
N SER A 317 16.81 27.99 10.97
CA SER A 317 17.36 28.01 9.63
C SER A 317 18.74 28.71 9.56
N GLU A 318 19.00 29.68 10.42
CA GLU A 318 20.31 30.35 10.49
C GLU A 318 21.41 29.44 11.07
N LYS A 319 21.03 28.52 11.99
CA LYS A 319 21.98 27.59 12.62
C LYS A 319 22.46 26.45 11.71
N LEU A 320 21.62 25.99 10.79
CA LEU A 320 21.88 24.82 9.94
C LEU A 320 22.30 25.25 8.54
N THR A 321 23.20 24.52 7.90
CA THR A 321 23.48 24.65 6.46
C THR A 321 22.47 23.85 5.65
N ILE A 322 22.29 24.16 4.38
CA ILE A 322 21.36 23.41 3.51
C ILE A 322 21.80 21.96 3.32
N GLU A 323 23.11 21.70 3.30
CA GLU A 323 23.68 20.37 3.18
C GLU A 323 23.40 19.51 4.44
N GLU A 324 23.52 20.12 5.64
CA GLU A 324 23.16 19.48 6.89
C GLU A 324 21.66 19.12 6.93
N VAL A 325 20.79 20.02 6.48
CA VAL A 325 19.35 19.80 6.43
C VAL A 325 19.01 18.61 5.52
N PHE A 326 19.60 18.51 4.33
CA PHE A 326 19.40 17.36 3.45
C PHE A 326 19.87 16.06 4.10
N THR A 327 21.05 16.07 4.70
CA THR A 327 21.59 14.90 5.40
C THR A 327 20.68 14.44 6.55
N GLN A 328 20.19 15.40 7.36
CA GLN A 328 19.28 15.12 8.47
C GLN A 328 17.93 14.59 7.98
N LEU A 329 17.40 15.10 6.87
CA LEU A 329 16.17 14.59 6.25
C LEU A 329 16.35 13.16 5.75
N ASP A 330 17.47 12.82 5.14
CA ASP A 330 17.76 11.45 4.68
C ASP A 330 17.86 10.46 5.85
N ILE A 331 18.48 10.87 6.96
CA ILE A 331 18.57 10.07 8.19
C ILE A 331 17.16 9.82 8.77
N LEU A 332 16.35 10.86 8.92
CA LEU A 332 14.98 10.74 9.46
C LEU A 332 14.07 9.93 8.55
N ARG A 333 14.17 10.09 7.23
CA ARG A 333 13.41 9.29 6.27
C ARG A 333 13.74 7.81 6.40
N SER A 334 15.03 7.47 6.46
CA SER A 334 15.47 6.10 6.68
C SER A 334 14.96 5.54 8.00
N ALA A 335 14.93 6.35 9.05
CA ALA A 335 14.40 5.98 10.35
C ALA A 335 12.89 5.73 10.32
N SER A 336 12.10 6.56 9.64
CA SER A 336 10.65 6.37 9.49
C SER A 336 10.34 5.03 8.80
N GLU A 337 11.10 4.67 7.76
CA GLU A 337 10.96 3.36 7.10
C GLU A 337 11.33 2.18 8.01
N GLN A 338 12.37 2.34 8.85
CA GLN A 338 12.81 1.32 9.81
C GLN A 338 11.84 1.17 10.97
N MET A 339 11.29 2.26 11.49
CA MET A 339 10.31 2.26 12.59
C MET A 339 9.03 1.48 12.25
N ALA A 340 8.65 1.41 10.98
CA ALA A 340 7.51 0.60 10.52
C ALA A 340 7.72 -0.92 10.77
N ARG A 341 8.98 -1.37 10.88
CA ARG A 341 9.38 -2.77 11.05
C ARG A 341 10.03 -3.06 12.41
N ALA A 342 10.39 -2.01 13.15
CA ALA A 342 11.11 -2.14 14.41
C ALA A 342 10.22 -2.68 15.53
N SER A 343 10.77 -3.55 16.38
CA SER A 343 10.13 -4.02 17.61
C SER A 343 10.04 -2.94 18.68
N SER A 344 10.99 -2.01 18.72
CA SER A 344 11.02 -0.85 19.62
C SER A 344 11.20 0.45 18.83
N LYS A 345 10.10 1.17 18.65
CA LYS A 345 10.11 2.47 17.98
C LYS A 345 10.93 3.51 18.74
N ARG A 346 10.92 3.42 20.08
CA ARG A 346 11.71 4.31 20.97
C ARG A 346 13.20 4.18 20.68
N THR A 347 13.72 2.96 20.73
CA THR A 347 15.15 2.71 20.51
C THR A 347 15.61 3.17 19.12
N GLU A 348 14.77 2.96 18.10
CA GLU A 348 15.09 3.42 16.73
C GLU A 348 15.19 4.94 16.65
N LEU A 349 14.29 5.66 17.33
CA LEU A 349 14.32 7.12 17.35
C LEU A 349 15.49 7.66 18.18
N GLU A 350 15.84 7.02 19.33
CA GLU A 350 17.01 7.36 20.12
C GLU A 350 18.31 7.23 19.29
N MET A 351 18.47 6.11 18.57
CA MET A 351 19.61 5.91 17.67
C MET A 351 19.65 6.97 16.55
N THR A 352 18.49 7.33 16.03
CA THR A 352 18.35 8.34 14.99
C THR A 352 18.76 9.71 15.48
N ILE A 353 18.30 10.12 16.67
CA ILE A 353 18.70 11.41 17.28
C ILE A 353 20.21 11.46 17.52
N ILE A 354 20.81 10.37 17.99
CA ILE A 354 22.28 10.30 18.17
C ILE A 354 22.98 10.47 16.80
N LYS A 355 22.51 9.82 15.75
CA LYS A 355 23.07 9.97 14.39
C LYS A 355 22.94 11.41 13.89
N LEU A 356 21.80 12.08 14.12
CA LEU A 356 21.57 13.46 13.77
C LEU A 356 22.55 14.41 14.46
N CYS A 357 22.76 14.25 15.78
CA CYS A 357 23.68 15.10 16.55
C CYS A 357 25.16 14.84 16.22
N THR A 358 25.54 13.58 15.96
CA THR A 358 26.94 13.21 15.68
C THR A 358 27.34 13.41 14.23
N GLY A 359 26.39 13.62 13.32
CA GLY A 359 26.65 13.67 11.88
C GLY A 359 27.09 12.31 11.29
N ALA A 360 26.88 11.22 11.99
CA ALA A 360 27.33 9.86 11.64
C ALA A 360 26.54 9.22 10.46
N GLY A 361 26.02 10.01 9.54
CA GLY A 361 25.37 9.55 8.30
C GLY A 361 26.16 9.87 7.04
N VAL A 362 27.28 10.57 7.15
CA VAL A 362 28.12 10.99 6.03
C VAL A 362 29.37 10.14 5.96
N SER A 363 29.23 8.87 5.58
CA SER A 363 30.35 8.15 4.96
C SER A 363 30.34 8.44 3.46
N SER A 364 30.45 9.69 3.08
CA SER A 364 30.88 10.09 1.76
C SER A 364 32.32 10.58 1.86
N GLN A 365 33.18 9.88 1.17
CA GLN A 365 34.49 10.30 0.75
C GLN A 365 34.80 11.81 0.95
N LYS A 366 35.35 12.17 2.12
CA LYS A 366 36.16 13.37 2.27
C LYS A 366 37.29 13.07 3.25
N THR A 367 38.50 12.94 2.68
CA THR A 367 39.79 13.27 3.24
C THR A 367 39.90 13.33 4.77
N ALA A 368 40.33 12.23 5.37
CA ALA A 368 40.84 12.20 6.71
C ALA A 368 42.13 13.04 6.80
N PRO A 369 42.34 13.86 7.85
CA PRO A 369 43.62 14.40 8.14
C PRO A 369 44.56 13.29 8.58
N ALA A 370 45.77 13.32 8.05
CA ALA A 370 46.80 12.33 8.22
C ALA A 370 47.07 11.96 9.69
N ALA A 371 46.68 10.76 10.09
CA ALA A 371 47.26 10.09 11.24
C ALA A 371 47.96 8.83 10.73
N LYS A 372 49.28 8.88 10.84
CA LYS A 372 50.32 7.84 10.66
C LYS A 372 49.86 6.56 9.93
N ALA A 373 50.10 6.57 8.62
CA ALA A 373 50.06 5.40 7.76
C ALA A 373 51.18 4.42 8.18
N ALA A 374 50.75 3.20 8.52
CA ALA A 374 51.62 2.03 8.36
C ALA A 374 51.79 1.85 6.84
N SER A 375 53.02 1.81 6.39
CA SER A 375 53.45 1.73 4.99
C SER A 375 52.82 0.50 4.29
N LEU A 376 51.83 0.72 3.46
CA LEU A 376 51.47 -0.21 2.38
C LEU A 376 52.51 -0.02 1.27
N ASP A 377 53.11 -1.12 0.86
CA ASP A 377 54.18 -1.20 -0.12
C ASP A 377 53.73 -0.52 -1.42
N SER A 378 54.52 0.48 -1.86
CA SER A 378 54.25 1.25 -3.08
C SER A 378 54.22 0.41 -4.35
N GLY A 379 54.64 -0.84 -4.26
CA GLY A 379 54.57 -1.84 -5.33
C GLY A 379 53.15 -2.36 -5.62
N GLU A 380 52.33 -2.55 -4.59
CA GLU A 380 50.96 -3.05 -4.75
C GLU A 380 50.00 -2.00 -5.33
N ILE A 381 50.17 -0.74 -4.92
CA ILE A 381 49.37 0.38 -5.44
C ILE A 381 49.70 0.59 -6.94
N THR A 382 50.96 0.50 -7.32
CA THR A 382 51.42 0.64 -8.72
C THR A 382 50.90 -0.56 -9.58
N ALA A 383 50.83 -1.75 -9.02
CA ALA A 383 50.27 -2.94 -9.70
C ALA A 383 48.76 -2.82 -9.91
N LEU A 384 48.00 -2.30 -8.93
CA LEU A 384 46.58 -2.02 -9.06
C LEU A 384 46.26 -0.92 -10.09
N ILE A 385 47.02 0.16 -10.10
CA ILE A 385 46.88 1.25 -11.10
C ILE A 385 47.17 0.72 -12.53
N ARG A 386 48.18 -0.13 -12.70
CA ARG A 386 48.43 -0.78 -14.00
C ARG A 386 47.32 -1.72 -14.43
N ARG A 387 46.70 -2.43 -13.50
CA ARG A 387 45.61 -3.33 -13.80
C ARG A 387 44.33 -2.59 -14.18
N ILE A 388 44.05 -1.45 -13.53
CA ILE A 388 42.93 -0.56 -13.90
C ILE A 388 43.15 0.03 -15.29
N ALA A 389 44.34 0.54 -15.60
CA ALA A 389 44.64 1.09 -16.92
C ALA A 389 44.60 0.05 -18.06
N ASN A 390 44.93 -1.21 -17.78
CA ASN A 390 44.78 -2.28 -18.75
C ASN A 390 43.31 -2.68 -19.00
N LEU A 391 42.47 -2.73 -17.93
CA LEU A 391 41.04 -2.99 -18.06
C LEU A 391 40.30 -1.86 -18.78
N GLU A 392 40.72 -0.60 -18.57
CA GLU A 392 40.18 0.53 -19.31
C GLU A 392 40.53 0.48 -20.79
N LYS A 393 41.76 0.06 -21.15
CA LYS A 393 42.16 -0.16 -22.54
C LYS A 393 41.41 -1.33 -23.21
N GLU A 394 41.15 -2.44 -22.49
CA GLU A 394 40.34 -3.53 -22.98
C GLU A 394 38.89 -3.13 -23.19
N LEU A 395 38.34 -2.31 -22.29
CA LEU A 395 36.98 -1.74 -22.40
C LEU A 395 36.85 -0.79 -23.61
N ASP A 396 37.84 0.03 -23.86
CA ASP A 396 37.86 0.93 -25.02
C ASP A 396 38.08 0.16 -26.33
N ALA A 397 38.86 -0.91 -26.33
CA ALA A 397 39.02 -1.81 -27.49
C ALA A 397 37.73 -2.57 -27.81
N LEU A 398 36.95 -2.95 -26.81
CA LEU A 398 35.63 -3.57 -26.97
C LEU A 398 34.54 -2.58 -27.43
N LYS A 399 34.67 -1.31 -27.06
CA LYS A 399 33.75 -0.23 -27.49
C LYS A 399 34.00 0.28 -28.90
N SER A 400 35.23 0.16 -29.40
CA SER A 400 35.66 0.67 -30.72
C SER A 400 35.51 -0.30 -31.87
N GLY A 401 34.77 -1.42 -31.72
CA GLY A 401 34.34 -2.35 -32.76
C GLY A 401 35.00 -2.21 -34.12
N GLY A 402 36.16 -2.86 -34.32
CA GLY A 402 36.88 -2.87 -35.60
C GLY A 402 37.24 -4.29 -36.05
N THR A 403 36.74 -4.62 -37.22
CA THR A 403 36.85 -5.82 -38.01
C THR A 403 38.28 -6.30 -38.28
N SER A 404 38.52 -7.62 -38.11
CA SER A 404 39.34 -8.59 -38.90
C SER A 404 40.83 -8.30 -39.18
N PRO A 405 41.71 -9.30 -39.35
CA PRO A 405 41.60 -10.37 -40.33
C PRO A 405 42.10 -11.79 -39.90
N LYS A 406 41.62 -12.78 -40.64
CA LYS A 406 42.11 -14.18 -40.64
C LYS A 406 43.60 -14.31 -41.03
N PRO A 407 44.29 -15.35 -40.51
CA PRO A 407 45.00 -16.24 -41.41
C PRO A 407 44.81 -17.74 -41.13
N GLN A 408 44.90 -18.47 -42.20
CA GLN A 408 44.99 -19.86 -42.61
C GLN A 408 45.50 -20.91 -41.61
N ARG A 409 44.73 -21.97 -41.57
CA ARG A 409 44.92 -23.44 -41.69
C ARG A 409 46.26 -24.07 -41.39
N ALA A 410 46.29 -24.95 -40.38
CA ALA A 410 46.93 -26.28 -40.39
C ALA A 410 46.27 -27.16 -39.33
N GLU A 411 45.65 -28.28 -39.74
CA GLU A 411 45.37 -29.48 -38.95
C GLU A 411 46.62 -30.33 -38.83
N PRO A 412 46.78 -31.35 -37.92
CA PRO A 412 45.78 -32.22 -37.36
C PRO A 412 45.98 -32.72 -35.90
N GLN A 413 44.91 -33.36 -35.40
CA GLN A 413 44.85 -34.52 -34.50
C GLN A 413 44.86 -34.35 -32.97
N SER A 414 43.71 -34.71 -32.45
CA SER A 414 43.36 -35.66 -31.36
C SER A 414 43.75 -35.31 -29.92
N SER A 415 42.79 -35.20 -29.12
CA SER A 415 42.34 -36.02 -27.98
C SER A 415 41.79 -35.21 -26.81
N TYR A 416 40.58 -35.59 -26.44
CA TYR A 416 39.97 -35.58 -25.10
C TYR A 416 40.46 -34.56 -24.06
N ASN A 417 39.63 -33.58 -23.70
CA ASN A 417 39.02 -33.39 -22.39
C ASN A 417 38.32 -32.02 -22.32
N GLN A 418 37.03 -32.06 -22.02
CA GLN A 418 36.24 -30.91 -21.66
C GLN A 418 36.59 -30.45 -20.22
N PRO A 419 36.60 -29.17 -19.96
CA PRO A 419 36.00 -28.64 -18.73
C PRO A 419 34.87 -27.66 -19.01
N SER A 420 33.88 -27.74 -18.16
CA SER A 420 32.61 -27.04 -18.13
C SER A 420 32.73 -25.51 -18.03
N PRO A 421 31.80 -24.78 -18.62
CA PRO A 421 31.74 -23.32 -18.47
C PRO A 421 30.91 -22.90 -17.26
N THR A 422 31.40 -21.88 -16.58
CA THR A 422 30.80 -21.10 -15.51
C THR A 422 29.52 -20.36 -15.96
N PRO A 423 28.53 -20.14 -15.10
CA PRO A 423 27.18 -19.75 -15.50
C PRO A 423 27.04 -18.28 -15.81
N GLN A 424 26.51 -17.98 -16.98
CA GLN A 424 25.89 -16.69 -17.30
C GLN A 424 24.43 -16.68 -16.89
N GLU A 425 24.01 -15.61 -16.25
CA GLU A 425 22.61 -15.29 -15.95
C GLU A 425 21.76 -15.26 -17.22
N ALA A 426 20.79 -16.16 -17.31
CA ALA A 426 19.80 -16.18 -18.38
C ALA A 426 18.43 -15.76 -17.85
N LYS A 427 17.85 -14.76 -18.50
CA LYS A 427 16.44 -14.36 -18.38
C LYS A 427 15.50 -15.57 -18.64
N PRO A 428 14.33 -15.62 -17.99
CA PRO A 428 13.45 -16.79 -18.09
C PRO A 428 12.81 -16.89 -19.48
N SER A 429 13.17 -17.93 -20.21
CA SER A 429 12.44 -18.35 -21.40
C SER A 429 11.34 -19.32 -20.99
N THR A 430 10.11 -18.98 -21.31
CA THR A 430 8.92 -19.84 -21.21
C THR A 430 9.08 -21.08 -22.08
N ARG A 431 9.38 -22.23 -21.47
CA ARG A 431 9.15 -23.54 -22.04
C ARG A 431 7.79 -24.06 -21.59
N PRO A 432 7.01 -24.75 -22.45
CA PRO A 432 5.70 -25.27 -22.09
C PRO A 432 5.83 -26.32 -20.98
N ALA A 433 4.95 -26.22 -19.98
CA ALA A 433 4.89 -27.12 -18.83
C ALA A 433 4.64 -28.56 -19.31
N GLN A 434 5.60 -29.47 -19.13
CA GLN A 434 5.33 -30.91 -19.21
C GLN A 434 4.30 -31.27 -18.15
N LYS A 435 3.14 -31.78 -18.60
CA LYS A 435 2.13 -32.35 -17.70
C LYS A 435 2.70 -33.64 -17.11
N LEU A 436 2.98 -33.61 -15.81
CA LEU A 436 3.32 -34.80 -15.03
C LEU A 436 2.05 -35.64 -14.90
N THR A 437 2.04 -36.83 -15.48
CA THR A 437 0.98 -37.84 -15.30
C THR A 437 1.21 -38.60 -13.99
N GLU A 438 0.16 -38.96 -13.27
CA GLU A 438 0.26 -39.60 -11.94
C GLU A 438 1.03 -40.93 -11.97
N ASP A 439 1.02 -41.66 -13.10
CA ASP A 439 1.70 -42.94 -13.28
C ASP A 439 3.26 -42.84 -13.33
N MET A 440 3.79 -41.63 -13.43
CA MET A 440 5.24 -41.40 -13.48
C MET A 440 5.85 -40.97 -12.14
N LEU A 441 5.02 -40.74 -11.13
CA LEU A 441 5.45 -40.24 -9.83
C LEU A 441 5.71 -41.42 -8.85
N LYS A 442 6.93 -41.47 -8.30
CA LYS A 442 7.31 -42.44 -7.26
C LYS A 442 7.32 -41.74 -5.91
N ASP A 443 6.94 -42.45 -4.85
CA ASP A 443 6.99 -41.93 -3.48
C ASP A 443 8.46 -41.73 -3.08
N PHE A 444 8.72 -40.62 -2.38
CA PHE A 444 10.05 -40.27 -1.91
C PHE A 444 10.28 -40.84 -0.50
N GLU A 445 10.92 -42.02 -0.41
CA GLU A 445 11.06 -42.81 0.82
C GLU A 445 11.76 -42.05 1.97
N GLN A 446 12.63 -41.09 1.65
CA GLN A 446 13.36 -40.29 2.66
C GLN A 446 12.64 -39.00 3.06
N TRP A 447 11.32 -38.88 2.78
CA TRP A 447 10.60 -37.65 3.04
C TRP A 447 10.51 -37.29 4.53
N ASP A 448 10.34 -38.28 5.40
CA ASP A 448 10.27 -38.08 6.83
C ASP A 448 11.63 -37.60 7.42
N GLU A 449 12.74 -38.15 6.91
CA GLU A 449 14.09 -37.72 7.27
C GLU A 449 14.37 -36.26 6.84
N VAL A 450 13.85 -35.86 5.65
CA VAL A 450 13.91 -34.48 5.19
C VAL A 450 13.12 -33.54 6.10
N LEU A 451 11.94 -33.94 6.58
CA LEU A 451 11.12 -33.14 7.50
C LEU A 451 11.79 -33.00 8.86
N ASP A 452 12.39 -34.06 9.38
CA ASP A 452 13.12 -34.03 10.67
C ASP A 452 14.32 -33.08 10.58
N ARG A 453 15.13 -33.20 9.55
CA ARG A 453 16.28 -32.32 9.33
C ARG A 453 15.87 -30.87 9.06
N LEU A 454 14.77 -30.67 8.34
CA LEU A 454 14.22 -29.33 8.10
C LEU A 454 13.72 -28.68 9.41
N THR A 455 13.28 -29.46 10.39
CA THR A 455 12.88 -28.95 11.71
C THR A 455 14.04 -28.30 12.46
N GLU A 456 15.27 -28.79 12.26
CA GLU A 456 16.47 -28.19 12.84
C GLU A 456 16.92 -26.91 12.10
N VAL A 457 16.77 -26.87 10.78
CA VAL A 457 17.25 -25.75 9.94
C VAL A 457 16.22 -24.62 9.83
N ASN A 458 14.94 -24.96 9.66
CA ASN A 458 13.84 -24.00 9.51
C ASN A 458 12.53 -24.55 10.10
N PRO A 459 12.32 -24.39 11.43
CA PRO A 459 11.15 -24.93 12.12
C PRO A 459 9.81 -24.46 11.55
N GLY A 460 9.74 -23.21 11.02
CA GLY A 460 8.55 -22.64 10.41
C GLY A 460 8.16 -23.35 9.11
N CYS A 461 9.15 -23.67 8.27
CA CYS A 461 8.95 -24.42 7.04
C CYS A 461 8.58 -25.89 7.31
N ALA A 462 9.24 -26.53 8.26
CA ALA A 462 8.96 -27.91 8.68
C ALA A 462 7.53 -28.05 9.25
N GLY A 463 7.10 -27.12 10.11
CA GLY A 463 5.74 -27.08 10.63
C GLY A 463 4.67 -26.95 9.53
N ALA A 464 4.97 -26.17 8.50
CA ALA A 464 4.10 -25.99 7.34
C ALA A 464 4.00 -27.25 6.45
N LEU A 465 5.05 -28.08 6.42
CA LEU A 465 5.10 -29.31 5.62
C LEU A 465 4.71 -30.55 6.42
N LYS A 466 4.37 -30.43 7.68
CA LYS A 466 3.94 -31.55 8.53
C LYS A 466 2.65 -32.18 7.97
N GLY A 467 2.71 -33.49 7.65
CA GLY A 467 1.63 -34.20 7.01
C GLY A 467 1.55 -34.07 5.49
N SER A 468 2.53 -33.44 4.85
CA SER A 468 2.71 -33.44 3.40
C SER A 468 3.34 -34.76 2.91
N ARG A 469 3.20 -35.04 1.60
CA ARG A 469 3.86 -36.18 0.94
C ARG A 469 4.83 -35.68 -0.11
N GLY A 470 6.03 -36.26 -0.16
CA GLY A 470 7.00 -36.04 -1.21
C GLY A 470 6.91 -37.13 -2.29
N ARG A 471 6.78 -36.75 -3.55
CA ARG A 471 6.87 -37.65 -4.71
C ARG A 471 7.87 -37.12 -5.71
N TYR A 472 8.57 -37.97 -6.41
CA TYR A 472 9.56 -37.53 -7.38
C TYR A 472 9.40 -38.22 -8.75
N CYS A 473 9.79 -37.49 -9.78
CA CYS A 473 9.95 -37.99 -11.14
C CYS A 473 11.20 -37.36 -11.75
N ASP A 474 12.17 -38.17 -12.12
CA ASP A 474 13.49 -37.73 -12.62
C ASP A 474 14.16 -36.72 -11.66
N ASN A 475 14.22 -35.46 -12.07
CA ASN A 475 14.86 -34.37 -11.31
C ASN A 475 13.84 -33.38 -10.68
N ILE A 476 12.55 -33.77 -10.65
CA ILE A 476 11.47 -32.95 -10.09
C ILE A 476 10.97 -33.62 -8.81
N LEU A 477 11.00 -32.90 -7.69
CA LEU A 477 10.38 -33.30 -6.43
C LEU A 477 9.05 -32.54 -6.29
N LEU A 478 7.95 -33.28 -6.26
CA LEU A 478 6.60 -32.79 -6.10
C LEU A 478 6.16 -32.96 -4.65
N ILE A 479 5.77 -31.88 -4.01
CA ILE A 479 5.32 -31.83 -2.62
C ILE A 479 3.81 -31.67 -2.61
N GLU A 480 3.11 -32.63 -2.04
CA GLU A 480 1.66 -32.62 -1.90
C GLU A 480 1.27 -32.10 -0.52
N VAL A 481 0.63 -30.94 -0.49
CA VAL A 481 0.19 -30.29 0.76
C VAL A 481 -1.33 -30.26 0.89
N GLN A 482 -1.84 -30.24 2.13
CA GLN A 482 -3.28 -30.35 2.39
C GLN A 482 -4.02 -29.00 2.35
N SER A 483 -3.31 -27.84 2.28
CA SER A 483 -3.91 -26.50 2.34
C SER A 483 -3.17 -25.50 1.46
N GLU A 484 -3.90 -24.59 0.84
CA GLU A 484 -3.35 -23.44 0.07
C GLU A 484 -2.47 -22.51 0.90
N PHE A 485 -2.71 -22.40 2.20
CA PHE A 485 -1.87 -21.63 3.10
C PHE A 485 -0.41 -22.10 3.04
N PHE A 486 -0.19 -23.42 2.98
CA PHE A 486 1.15 -24.00 2.87
C PHE A 486 1.79 -23.78 1.51
N LEU A 487 1.01 -23.77 0.43
CA LEU A 487 1.49 -23.39 -0.90
C LEU A 487 2.04 -21.95 -0.93
N ASN A 488 1.38 -21.03 -0.26
CA ASN A 488 1.79 -19.63 -0.20
C ASN A 488 3.04 -19.41 0.67
N LEU A 489 3.20 -20.20 1.73
CA LEU A 489 4.41 -20.19 2.55
C LEU A 489 5.63 -20.73 1.77
N PHE A 490 5.39 -21.70 0.89
CA PHE A 490 6.41 -22.30 0.05
C PHE A 490 6.85 -21.40 -1.13
N LYS A 491 6.01 -20.45 -1.56
CA LYS A 491 6.37 -19.44 -2.58
C LYS A 491 7.42 -18.43 -2.10
N LYS A 492 7.67 -18.34 -0.77
CA LYS A 492 8.77 -17.52 -0.24
C LYS A 492 10.11 -18.16 -0.60
N GLN A 493 10.98 -17.40 -1.23
CA GLN A 493 12.26 -17.86 -1.77
C GLN A 493 13.18 -18.47 -0.71
N GLU A 494 13.13 -17.96 0.53
CA GLU A 494 13.89 -18.46 1.68
C GLU A 494 13.50 -19.90 2.07
N ASN A 495 12.20 -20.21 2.12
CA ASN A 495 11.71 -21.55 2.49
C ASN A 495 11.99 -22.59 1.41
N ALA A 496 11.87 -22.19 0.13
CA ALA A 496 12.18 -23.05 -1.00
C ALA A 496 13.70 -23.33 -1.12
N SER A 497 14.56 -22.37 -0.73
CA SER A 497 16.02 -22.59 -0.70
C SER A 497 16.41 -23.53 0.46
N SER A 498 15.90 -23.31 1.67
CA SER A 498 16.18 -24.16 2.84
C SER A 498 15.81 -25.63 2.58
N LEU A 499 14.63 -25.88 1.99
CA LEU A 499 14.22 -27.24 1.65
C LEU A 499 15.10 -27.86 0.54
N ARG A 500 15.49 -27.08 -0.48
CA ARG A 500 16.39 -27.57 -1.54
C ARG A 500 17.75 -27.98 -1.00
N ASP A 501 18.28 -27.20 -0.05
CA ASP A 501 19.58 -27.47 0.56
C ASP A 501 19.53 -28.72 1.44
N VAL A 502 18.48 -28.92 2.23
CA VAL A 502 18.26 -30.13 3.04
C VAL A 502 18.07 -31.37 2.16
N VAL A 503 17.28 -31.30 1.08
CA VAL A 503 17.09 -32.41 0.15
C VAL A 503 18.40 -32.76 -0.55
N LYS A 504 19.23 -31.76 -0.89
CA LYS A 504 20.55 -31.97 -1.46
C LYS A 504 21.54 -32.60 -0.45
N GLU A 505 21.47 -32.21 0.82
CA GLU A 505 22.29 -32.77 1.90
C GLU A 505 22.01 -34.27 2.09
N ILE A 506 20.74 -34.67 2.09
CA ILE A 506 20.32 -36.07 2.33
C ILE A 506 20.52 -36.95 1.09
N THR A 507 20.18 -36.45 -0.10
CA THR A 507 20.15 -37.27 -1.33
C THR A 507 21.41 -37.14 -2.19
N GLY A 508 22.23 -36.10 -1.97
CA GLY A 508 23.36 -35.75 -2.85
C GLY A 508 22.96 -35.22 -4.24
N LYS A 509 21.64 -35.06 -4.52
CA LYS A 509 21.09 -34.65 -5.81
C LYS A 509 20.34 -33.33 -5.70
N THR A 510 20.34 -32.55 -6.79
CA THR A 510 19.58 -31.32 -6.90
C THR A 510 18.25 -31.58 -7.58
N PHE A 511 17.13 -31.31 -6.87
CA PHE A 511 15.79 -31.45 -7.41
C PHE A 511 15.17 -30.07 -7.69
N SER A 512 14.36 -30.01 -8.77
CA SER A 512 13.47 -28.88 -9.03
C SER A 512 12.20 -29.08 -8.19
N LEU A 513 11.95 -28.19 -7.22
CA LEU A 513 10.83 -28.31 -6.30
C LEU A 513 9.54 -27.79 -6.95
N ARG A 514 8.47 -28.56 -6.85
CA ARG A 514 7.11 -28.16 -7.19
C ARG A 514 6.17 -28.53 -6.03
N ALA A 515 5.16 -27.72 -5.77
CA ALA A 515 4.16 -28.00 -4.74
C ALA A 515 2.75 -27.94 -5.35
N ARG A 516 1.85 -28.84 -4.91
CA ARG A 516 0.43 -28.83 -5.26
C ARG A 516 -0.45 -29.10 -4.05
N CYS A 517 -1.69 -28.59 -4.07
CA CYS A 517 -2.69 -28.86 -3.03
C CYS A 517 -3.57 -30.06 -3.42
N THR A 518 -3.70 -31.04 -2.54
CA THR A 518 -4.50 -32.23 -2.80
C THR A 518 -6.01 -31.99 -2.80
N LYS A 519 -6.49 -30.93 -2.15
CA LYS A 519 -7.92 -30.57 -2.13
C LYS A 519 -8.43 -30.02 -3.48
N GLU A 520 -7.62 -29.31 -4.23
CA GLU A 520 -8.01 -28.82 -5.57
C GLU A 520 -8.23 -29.95 -6.57
N GLN A 521 -7.47 -31.03 -6.48
CA GLN A 521 -7.64 -32.18 -7.39
C GLN A 521 -8.90 -32.99 -7.07
N ALA A 522 -9.37 -33.02 -5.84
CA ALA A 522 -10.65 -33.67 -5.49
C ALA A 522 -11.81 -32.89 -6.10
N ALA A 523 -11.81 -31.55 -5.99
CA ALA A 523 -12.82 -30.70 -6.59
C ALA A 523 -12.80 -30.74 -8.14
N GLU A 524 -11.63 -30.68 -8.79
CA GLU A 524 -11.52 -30.82 -10.25
C GLU A 524 -11.93 -32.22 -10.77
N ARG A 525 -11.73 -33.28 -9.98
CA ARG A 525 -12.20 -34.63 -10.33
C ARG A 525 -13.71 -34.75 -10.20
N GLU A 526 -14.31 -34.19 -9.14
CA GLU A 526 -15.76 -34.16 -8.96
C GLU A 526 -16.45 -33.36 -10.09
N ASP A 527 -15.91 -32.20 -10.48
CA ASP A 527 -16.42 -31.41 -11.61
C ASP A 527 -16.30 -32.13 -12.95
N LYS A 528 -15.20 -32.83 -13.22
CA LYS A 528 -15.04 -33.62 -14.44
C LYS A 528 -15.95 -34.84 -14.50
N ILE A 529 -16.17 -35.50 -13.36
CA ILE A 529 -17.11 -36.62 -13.24
C ILE A 529 -18.54 -36.10 -13.45
N ALA A 530 -18.92 -34.98 -12.85
CA ALA A 530 -20.23 -34.35 -13.06
C ALA A 530 -20.46 -33.98 -14.54
N GLN A 531 -19.45 -33.40 -15.23
CA GLN A 531 -19.52 -33.10 -16.67
C GLN A 531 -19.63 -34.35 -17.53
N LEU A 532 -18.92 -35.43 -17.22
CA LEU A 532 -19.01 -36.71 -17.93
C LEU A 532 -20.37 -37.38 -17.73
N ILE A 533 -20.94 -37.32 -16.52
CA ILE A 533 -22.31 -37.82 -16.21
C ILE A 533 -23.36 -37.02 -17.01
N GLU A 534 -23.21 -35.71 -17.11
CA GLU A 534 -24.12 -34.86 -17.88
C GLU A 534 -24.02 -35.13 -19.40
N GLN A 535 -22.83 -35.37 -19.92
CA GLN A 535 -22.60 -35.76 -21.31
C GLN A 535 -23.16 -37.16 -21.61
N ALA A 536 -23.00 -38.14 -20.69
CA ALA A 536 -23.54 -39.47 -20.82
C ALA A 536 -25.10 -39.45 -20.78
N LYS A 537 -25.70 -38.62 -19.93
CA LYS A 537 -27.17 -38.41 -19.90
C LYS A 537 -27.69 -37.77 -21.20
N LYS A 538 -26.94 -36.84 -21.80
CA LYS A 538 -27.30 -36.26 -23.12
C LYS A 538 -27.14 -37.21 -24.29
N ALA A 539 -26.32 -38.27 -24.13
CA ALA A 539 -26.06 -39.30 -25.13
C ALA A 539 -26.85 -40.58 -24.93
N ASP A 540 -27.78 -40.59 -23.95
CA ASP A 540 -28.65 -41.75 -23.61
C ASP A 540 -27.87 -43.04 -23.24
N ILE A 541 -26.66 -42.87 -22.63
CA ILE A 541 -25.81 -43.96 -22.17
C ILE A 541 -26.13 -44.26 -20.69
N PRO A 542 -26.47 -45.51 -20.31
CA PRO A 542 -26.73 -45.84 -18.92
C PRO A 542 -25.44 -45.72 -18.09
N VAL A 543 -25.51 -44.96 -16.99
CA VAL A 543 -24.41 -44.77 -16.04
C VAL A 543 -24.67 -45.64 -14.82
N GLU A 544 -23.82 -46.66 -14.61
CA GLU A 544 -23.86 -47.46 -13.37
C GLU A 544 -22.92 -46.81 -12.32
N TYR A 545 -23.44 -46.67 -11.11
CA TYR A 545 -22.64 -46.21 -9.97
C TYR A 545 -22.11 -47.43 -9.21
N ASN A 546 -20.77 -47.59 -9.22
CA ASN A 546 -20.08 -48.53 -8.32
C ASN A 546 -19.54 -47.79 -7.11
#